data_3678237270da14f12a1f302eae6fac30
#
_entry.id   3678237270da14f12a1f302eae6fac30
#
_cell.length_a   1.000
_cell.length_b   1.000
_cell.length_c   1.000
_cell.angle_alpha   90.00
_cell.angle_beta   90.00
_cell.angle_gamma   90.00
#
_symmetry.space_group_name_H-M   'P 1'
#
loop_
_entity.id
_entity.type
_entity.pdbx_description
1 polymer ?
#
loop_
_entity_poly.entity_id
_entity_poly.type
_entity_poly.pdbx_seq_one_letter_code
_entity_poly.pdbx_strand_id
1 'polypeptide(L)'
;DYPWLNAYNASLVMYNCIPSEQVREILGEFGGGILMSATLEPIPIFEAVSGLESLSTRTETTDDQAPQRHVERRSYDLQFPESNRESWLVDVMPFTARNRGQPVVDNRNETRERYAYVAREIARSHGNILLSYPNYAEAQWAARRLREEIDKPVLLDRSSTHEETQALKQQFVGGDHAVLVTSTRGTLTEGVDYDGEKLHTCAVFGIPLVNIGSPRVQAVRHAYG
;
A
#
# COMPACT_ATOMS: atom_id res chain seq x y z
N ASP A 1 -17.79 -13.07 14.11
CA ASP A 1 -17.63 -11.73 14.66
C ASP A 1 -16.83 -11.81 15.96
N TYR A 2 -15.71 -11.09 16.00
CA TYR A 2 -14.86 -11.03 17.21
C TYR A 2 -14.97 -9.64 17.81
N PRO A 3 -15.63 -9.46 18.94
CA PRO A 3 -15.68 -8.19 19.64
C PRO A 3 -14.33 -7.92 20.32
N TRP A 4 -13.78 -6.73 20.13
CA TRP A 4 -12.55 -6.28 20.78
C TRP A 4 -12.84 -5.08 21.67
N LEU A 5 -12.47 -5.19 22.92
CA LEU A 5 -12.53 -4.08 23.87
C LEU A 5 -11.19 -3.36 23.89
N ASN A 6 -11.18 -2.10 23.45
CA ASN A 6 -10.02 -1.24 23.63
C ASN A 6 -10.08 -0.58 25.01
N ALA A 7 -9.29 -1.09 25.94
CA ALA A 7 -9.28 -0.64 27.33
C ALA A 7 -8.83 0.84 27.50
N TYR A 8 -8.05 1.37 26.53
CA TYR A 8 -7.57 2.75 26.61
C TYR A 8 -8.61 3.78 26.15
N ASN A 9 -9.44 3.43 25.20
CA ASN A 9 -10.43 4.34 24.63
C ASN A 9 -11.87 3.90 24.90
N ALA A 10 -12.07 2.86 25.72
CA ALA A 10 -13.36 2.28 26.05
C ALA A 10 -14.25 2.03 24.81
N SER A 11 -13.65 1.64 23.68
CA SER A 11 -14.35 1.36 22.45
C SER A 11 -14.54 -0.14 22.24
N LEU A 12 -15.75 -0.54 21.81
CA LEU A 12 -16.07 -1.89 21.38
C LEU A 12 -16.06 -1.89 19.84
N VAL A 13 -15.18 -2.72 19.25
CA VAL A 13 -15.07 -2.85 17.81
C VAL A 13 -15.51 -4.25 17.40
N MET A 14 -16.51 -4.34 16.52
CA MET A 14 -16.87 -5.56 15.81
C MET A 14 -16.17 -5.58 14.46
N TYR A 15 -15.48 -6.66 14.16
CA TYR A 15 -14.76 -6.84 12.92
C TYR A 15 -15.11 -8.17 12.27
N ASN A 16 -15.62 -8.13 11.03
CA ASN A 16 -15.81 -9.35 10.26
C ASN A 16 -14.46 -9.83 9.70
N CYS A 17 -13.98 -10.96 10.20
CA CYS A 17 -12.71 -11.54 9.79
C CYS A 17 -12.82 -12.34 8.48
N ILE A 18 -14.01 -12.84 8.14
CA ILE A 18 -14.27 -13.67 6.95
C ILE A 18 -15.40 -13.01 6.14
N PRO A 19 -15.10 -12.04 5.27
CA PRO A 19 -16.12 -11.29 4.54
C PRO A 19 -16.71 -12.03 3.35
N SER A 20 -16.22 -13.22 3.02
CA SER A 20 -16.57 -13.98 1.80
C SER A 20 -18.06 -14.21 1.63
N GLU A 21 -18.78 -14.49 2.72
CA GLU A 21 -20.23 -14.73 2.66
C GLU A 21 -21.01 -13.46 2.30
N GLN A 22 -20.72 -12.36 2.97
CA GLN A 22 -21.36 -11.06 2.71
C GLN A 22 -21.02 -10.52 1.31
N VAL A 23 -19.76 -10.66 0.90
CA VAL A 23 -19.33 -10.25 -0.45
C VAL A 23 -20.03 -11.08 -1.51
N ARG A 24 -20.11 -12.40 -1.31
CA ARG A 24 -20.83 -13.31 -2.18
C ARG A 24 -22.32 -12.98 -2.28
N GLU A 25 -22.98 -12.69 -1.16
CA GLU A 25 -24.39 -12.32 -1.14
C GLU A 25 -24.63 -11.04 -1.97
N ILE A 26 -23.83 -10.01 -1.74
CA ILE A 26 -23.92 -8.75 -2.48
C ILE A 26 -23.67 -8.98 -3.99
N LEU A 27 -22.60 -9.67 -4.34
CA LEU A 27 -22.29 -9.98 -5.73
C LEU A 27 -23.35 -10.90 -6.36
N GLY A 28 -23.99 -11.70 -5.53
CA GLY A 28 -25.09 -12.60 -5.90
C GLY A 28 -26.36 -11.86 -6.38
N GLU A 29 -26.59 -10.63 -5.99
CA GLU A 29 -27.74 -9.82 -6.39
C GLU A 29 -27.62 -9.27 -7.81
N PHE A 30 -26.41 -9.20 -8.37
CA PHE A 30 -26.18 -8.68 -9.71
C PHE A 30 -26.34 -9.76 -10.77
N GLY A 31 -26.93 -9.44 -11.92
CA GLY A 31 -27.04 -10.31 -13.08
C GLY A 31 -25.71 -10.62 -13.74
N GLY A 32 -24.71 -9.78 -13.57
CA GLY A 32 -23.34 -9.93 -14.05
C GLY A 32 -22.46 -8.85 -13.47
N GLY A 33 -21.13 -9.04 -13.48
CA GLY A 33 -20.18 -8.08 -12.94
C GLY A 33 -18.80 -8.25 -13.51
N ILE A 34 -18.01 -7.18 -13.52
CA ILE A 34 -16.60 -7.17 -13.87
C ILE A 34 -15.84 -6.62 -12.66
N LEU A 35 -14.92 -7.44 -12.14
CA LEU A 35 -13.99 -7.07 -11.09
C LEU A 35 -12.62 -6.90 -11.71
N MET A 36 -12.03 -5.73 -11.60
CA MET A 36 -10.72 -5.46 -12.19
C MET A 36 -9.84 -4.63 -11.27
N SER A 37 -8.58 -4.99 -11.19
CA SER A 37 -7.54 -4.25 -10.50
C SER A 37 -6.17 -4.73 -10.99
N ALA A 38 -5.16 -3.89 -10.83
CA ALA A 38 -3.77 -4.31 -11.05
C ALA A 38 -3.24 -5.28 -9.97
N THR A 39 -3.99 -5.51 -8.89
CA THR A 39 -3.55 -6.24 -7.69
C THR A 39 -4.52 -7.37 -7.27
N LEU A 40 -5.26 -7.97 -8.20
CA LEU A 40 -6.12 -9.12 -7.90
C LEU A 40 -5.35 -10.45 -7.79
N GLU A 41 -4.08 -10.44 -8.17
CA GLU A 41 -3.22 -11.62 -8.04
C GLU A 41 -2.77 -11.82 -6.56
N PRO A 42 -2.67 -13.07 -6.07
CA PRO A 42 -3.07 -14.31 -6.75
C PRO A 42 -4.60 -14.49 -6.82
N ILE A 43 -5.12 -14.70 -8.01
CA ILE A 43 -6.58 -14.83 -8.25
C ILE A 43 -7.26 -15.86 -7.32
N PRO A 44 -6.69 -17.07 -7.05
CA PRO A 44 -7.32 -18.03 -6.15
C PRO A 44 -7.53 -17.50 -4.73
N ILE A 45 -6.59 -16.71 -4.21
CA ILE A 45 -6.73 -16.08 -2.88
C ILE A 45 -7.84 -15.02 -2.90
N PHE A 46 -7.86 -14.19 -3.94
CA PHE A 46 -8.93 -13.21 -4.12
C PHE A 46 -10.32 -13.87 -4.18
N GLU A 47 -10.47 -14.96 -4.94
CA GLU A 47 -11.72 -15.71 -5.05
C GLU A 47 -12.16 -16.32 -3.71
N ALA A 48 -11.24 -16.91 -2.96
CA ALA A 48 -11.52 -17.49 -1.65
C ALA A 48 -11.99 -16.41 -0.65
N VAL A 49 -11.29 -15.25 -0.60
CA VAL A 49 -11.61 -14.16 0.32
C VAL A 49 -12.92 -13.45 -0.08
N SER A 50 -13.21 -13.33 -1.37
CA SER A 50 -14.43 -12.70 -1.88
C SER A 50 -15.64 -13.64 -1.98
N GLY A 51 -15.45 -14.96 -1.76
CA GLY A 51 -16.50 -15.94 -1.89
C GLY A 51 -16.92 -16.26 -3.35
N LEU A 52 -16.15 -15.79 -4.33
CA LEU A 52 -16.42 -16.04 -5.76
C LEU A 52 -16.23 -17.51 -6.15
N GLU A 53 -15.35 -18.22 -5.46
CA GLU A 53 -15.13 -19.64 -5.69
C GLU A 53 -16.44 -20.44 -5.59
N SER A 54 -17.26 -20.14 -4.60
CA SER A 54 -18.56 -20.80 -4.40
C SER A 54 -19.64 -20.38 -5.40
N LEU A 55 -19.47 -19.27 -6.12
CA LEU A 55 -20.36 -18.87 -7.21
C LEU A 55 -20.10 -19.67 -8.49
N SER A 56 -18.85 -20.11 -8.69
CA SER A 56 -18.46 -20.91 -9.86
C SER A 56 -18.72 -22.39 -9.70
N THR A 57 -18.77 -22.92 -8.45
CA THR A 57 -18.88 -24.36 -8.14
C THR A 57 -20.30 -24.84 -7.78
N ARG A 58 -21.30 -23.98 -7.91
CA ARG A 58 -22.68 -24.38 -7.63
C ARG A 58 -23.24 -25.34 -8.70
N THR A 59 -22.66 -26.52 -8.78
CA THR A 59 -23.16 -27.72 -9.42
C THR A 59 -23.69 -28.59 -8.31
N GLU A 60 -24.94 -29.05 -8.44
CA GLU A 60 -25.61 -30.06 -7.61
C GLU A 60 -26.38 -29.56 -6.37
N THR A 61 -27.30 -28.64 -6.54
CA THR A 61 -28.52 -28.65 -5.74
C THR A 61 -29.72 -28.46 -6.64
N THR A 62 -30.62 -29.35 -6.52
CA THR A 62 -31.93 -29.68 -7.12
C THR A 62 -32.88 -28.53 -7.49
N ASP A 63 -32.43 -27.36 -7.81
CA ASP A 63 -33.25 -26.27 -8.35
C ASP A 63 -32.80 -25.94 -9.77
N ASP A 64 -33.41 -26.60 -10.74
CA ASP A 64 -33.12 -26.55 -12.18
C ASP A 64 -33.34 -25.14 -12.81
N GLN A 65 -33.66 -24.10 -12.02
CA GLN A 65 -34.02 -22.78 -12.52
C GLN A 65 -33.06 -21.66 -12.14
N ALA A 66 -32.02 -21.90 -11.33
CA ALA A 66 -31.05 -20.85 -11.03
C ALA A 66 -30.03 -20.73 -12.18
N PRO A 67 -29.83 -19.52 -12.76
CA PRO A 67 -28.89 -19.35 -13.84
C PRO A 67 -27.48 -19.71 -13.38
N GLN A 68 -26.86 -20.66 -14.08
CA GLN A 68 -25.50 -21.07 -13.86
C GLN A 68 -24.57 -19.88 -14.16
N ARG A 69 -23.83 -19.36 -13.16
CA ARG A 69 -22.94 -18.26 -13.34
C ARG A 69 -21.58 -18.76 -13.80
N HIS A 70 -21.14 -18.23 -14.92
CA HIS A 70 -19.81 -18.49 -15.43
C HIS A 70 -18.85 -17.41 -14.92
N VAL A 71 -17.77 -17.83 -14.26
CA VAL A 71 -16.69 -16.94 -13.80
C VAL A 71 -15.52 -17.10 -14.76
N GLU A 72 -15.21 -16.05 -15.52
CA GLU A 72 -14.06 -16.00 -16.39
C GLU A 72 -12.94 -15.19 -15.74
N ARG A 73 -11.72 -15.68 -15.88
CA ARG A 73 -10.51 -15.06 -15.33
C ARG A 73 -9.63 -14.58 -16.48
N ARG A 74 -9.19 -13.35 -16.42
CA ARG A 74 -8.29 -12.77 -17.41
C ARG A 74 -7.16 -12.04 -16.69
N SER A 75 -5.94 -12.36 -17.06
CA SER A 75 -4.75 -11.60 -16.69
C SER A 75 -4.15 -10.98 -17.96
N TYR A 76 -3.73 -9.75 -17.85
CA TYR A 76 -3.13 -9.00 -18.95
C TYR A 76 -1.74 -8.56 -18.55
N ASP A 77 -0.76 -8.85 -19.41
CA ASP A 77 0.59 -8.38 -19.23
C ASP A 77 0.70 -6.86 -19.43
N LEU A 78 1.72 -6.27 -18.83
CA LEU A 78 2.05 -4.87 -19.06
C LEU A 78 2.38 -4.66 -20.54
N GLN A 79 1.66 -3.74 -21.18
CA GLN A 79 1.89 -3.39 -22.60
C GLN A 79 3.01 -2.37 -22.81
N PHE A 80 3.56 -1.83 -21.70
CA PHE A 80 4.66 -0.87 -21.78
C PHE A 80 5.99 -1.60 -22.05
N PRO A 81 6.82 -1.08 -22.98
CA PRO A 81 8.15 -1.63 -23.22
C PRO A 81 8.98 -1.67 -21.93
N GLU A 82 9.70 -2.76 -21.70
CA GLU A 82 10.59 -2.88 -20.54
C GLU A 82 11.66 -1.79 -20.51
N SER A 83 12.08 -1.30 -21.68
CA SER A 83 13.02 -0.18 -21.81
C SER A 83 12.52 1.14 -21.21
N ASN A 84 11.22 1.28 -20.93
CA ASN A 84 10.66 2.48 -20.33
C ASN A 84 10.83 2.54 -18.81
N ARG A 85 11.39 1.49 -18.21
CA ARG A 85 11.66 1.44 -16.77
C ARG A 85 13.02 0.82 -16.50
N GLU A 86 13.66 1.35 -15.49
CA GLU A 86 14.86 0.78 -14.90
C GLU A 86 14.60 0.53 -13.42
N SER A 87 14.89 -0.66 -12.93
CA SER A 87 14.63 -1.06 -11.54
C SER A 87 15.91 -1.51 -10.87
N TRP A 88 16.17 -0.98 -9.69
CA TRP A 88 17.36 -1.26 -8.91
C TRP A 88 17.01 -1.83 -7.54
N LEU A 89 17.71 -2.88 -7.14
CA LEU A 89 17.69 -3.38 -5.78
C LEU A 89 19.00 -2.97 -5.10
N VAL A 90 18.89 -2.13 -4.08
CA VAL A 90 20.08 -1.71 -3.30
C VAL A 90 20.29 -2.68 -2.15
N ASP A 91 21.41 -3.40 -2.18
CA ASP A 91 21.79 -4.36 -1.14
C ASP A 91 22.35 -3.62 0.08
N VAL A 92 21.47 -3.41 1.07
CA VAL A 92 21.81 -2.82 2.36
C VAL A 92 21.11 -3.58 3.49
N MET A 93 21.60 -3.41 4.72
CA MET A 93 20.97 -3.99 5.91
C MET A 93 19.48 -3.69 5.93
N PRO A 94 18.58 -4.68 6.10
CA PRO A 94 17.12 -4.46 6.05
C PRO A 94 16.64 -3.37 7.01
N PHE A 95 15.77 -2.48 6.54
CA PHE A 95 15.22 -1.34 7.30
C PHE A 95 14.16 -1.78 8.32
N THR A 96 14.44 -2.80 9.10
CA THR A 96 13.57 -3.30 10.17
C THR A 96 13.68 -2.42 11.43
N ALA A 97 12.64 -2.43 12.27
CA ALA A 97 12.66 -1.70 13.55
C ALA A 97 13.86 -2.09 14.44
N ARG A 98 14.27 -3.38 14.39
CA ARG A 98 15.44 -3.88 15.12
C ARG A 98 16.74 -3.24 14.64
N ASN A 99 16.92 -3.12 13.33
CA ASN A 99 18.17 -2.64 12.75
C ASN A 99 18.30 -1.11 12.80
N ARG A 100 17.20 -0.40 12.53
CA ARG A 100 17.20 1.07 12.46
C ARG A 100 16.92 1.78 13.79
N GLY A 101 16.36 1.09 14.79
CA GLY A 101 15.88 1.71 16.03
C GLY A 101 14.72 2.69 15.82
N GLN A 102 14.49 3.58 16.77
CA GLN A 102 13.39 4.55 16.74
C GLN A 102 13.66 5.74 15.80
N PRO A 103 12.62 6.32 15.16
CA PRO A 103 12.76 7.46 14.24
C PRO A 103 12.88 8.80 15.00
N VAL A 104 13.88 8.90 15.88
CA VAL A 104 14.20 10.13 16.61
C VAL A 104 15.36 10.88 15.94
N VAL A 105 15.39 12.19 16.10
CA VAL A 105 16.33 13.09 15.38
C VAL A 105 17.79 12.70 15.64
N ASP A 106 18.12 12.37 16.88
CA ASP A 106 19.51 12.08 17.29
C ASP A 106 19.93 10.62 17.12
N ASN A 107 19.08 9.80 16.53
CA ASN A 107 19.44 8.40 16.27
C ASN A 107 20.41 8.31 15.09
N ARG A 108 21.70 8.13 15.41
CA ARG A 108 22.80 7.95 14.46
C ARG A 108 23.17 6.48 14.23
N ASN A 109 22.18 5.61 14.29
CA ASN A 109 22.36 4.21 13.98
C ASN A 109 22.90 4.02 12.55
N GLU A 110 23.85 3.10 12.36
CA GLU A 110 24.50 2.87 11.06
C GLU A 110 23.52 2.57 9.93
N THR A 111 22.49 1.77 10.21
CA THR A 111 21.43 1.49 9.23
C THR A 111 20.71 2.76 8.81
N ARG A 112 20.37 3.65 9.75
CA ARG A 112 19.72 4.92 9.43
C ARG A 112 20.60 5.83 8.60
N GLU A 113 21.88 5.95 8.94
CA GLU A 113 22.81 6.80 8.19
C GLU A 113 23.02 6.27 6.76
N ARG A 114 23.09 4.96 6.57
CA ARG A 114 23.13 4.35 5.23
C ARG A 114 21.87 4.65 4.42
N TYR A 115 20.70 4.52 5.03
CA TYR A 115 19.43 4.83 4.37
C TYR A 115 19.27 6.33 4.09
N ALA A 116 19.71 7.20 4.99
CA ALA A 116 19.75 8.65 4.77
C ALA A 116 20.66 8.99 3.60
N TYR A 117 21.85 8.38 3.53
CA TYR A 117 22.78 8.57 2.43
C TYR A 117 22.14 8.18 1.08
N VAL A 118 21.58 6.97 0.99
CA VAL A 118 20.92 6.49 -0.24
C VAL A 118 19.75 7.39 -0.62
N ALA A 119 18.90 7.77 0.34
CA ALA A 119 17.78 8.67 0.10
C ALA A 119 18.23 10.04 -0.44
N ARG A 120 19.31 10.60 0.10
CA ARG A 120 19.90 11.84 -0.35
C ARG A 120 20.43 11.77 -1.78
N GLU A 121 21.16 10.71 -2.11
CA GLU A 121 21.70 10.53 -3.47
C GLU A 121 20.56 10.37 -4.49
N ILE A 122 19.51 9.61 -4.17
CA ILE A 122 18.32 9.50 -5.01
C ILE A 122 17.60 10.85 -5.12
N ALA A 123 17.44 11.57 -4.03
CA ALA A 123 16.75 12.86 -3.99
C ALA A 123 17.42 13.94 -4.84
N ARG A 124 18.72 13.82 -5.09
CA ARG A 124 19.52 14.72 -5.96
C ARG A 124 19.34 14.44 -7.45
N SER A 125 18.78 13.30 -7.82
CA SER A 125 18.54 12.98 -9.24
C SER A 125 17.55 13.95 -9.89
N HIS A 126 17.50 13.94 -11.22
CA HIS A 126 16.65 14.86 -11.97
C HIS A 126 15.15 14.64 -11.73
N GLY A 127 14.35 15.69 -11.85
CA GLY A 127 12.90 15.67 -11.84
C GLY A 127 12.27 15.44 -10.47
N ASN A 128 11.01 15.07 -10.48
CA ASN A 128 10.23 14.75 -9.29
C ASN A 128 10.56 13.35 -8.78
N ILE A 129 10.75 13.24 -7.46
CA ILE A 129 11.18 12.04 -6.78
C ILE A 129 10.16 11.65 -5.70
N LEU A 130 9.72 10.42 -5.69
CA LEU A 130 8.88 9.86 -4.61
C LEU A 130 9.71 8.92 -3.74
N LEU A 131 9.79 9.21 -2.45
CA LEU A 131 10.46 8.37 -1.46
C LEU A 131 9.42 7.80 -0.49
N SER A 132 9.22 6.52 -0.52
CA SER A 132 8.21 5.80 0.24
C SER A 132 8.82 5.03 1.40
N TYR A 133 8.32 5.25 2.61
CA TYR A 133 8.79 4.64 3.86
C TYR A 133 7.74 3.73 4.48
N PRO A 134 8.10 2.79 5.39
CA PRO A 134 7.17 1.81 5.96
C PRO A 134 5.99 2.43 6.74
N ASN A 135 6.17 3.64 7.26
CA ASN A 135 5.15 4.40 7.99
C ASN A 135 5.47 5.89 8.02
N TYR A 136 4.50 6.71 8.45
CA TYR A 136 4.63 8.17 8.50
C TYR A 136 5.73 8.67 9.46
N ALA A 137 6.03 7.97 10.54
CA ALA A 137 7.09 8.37 11.46
C ALA A 137 8.48 8.26 10.81
N GLU A 138 8.70 7.21 10.02
CA GLU A 138 9.94 7.05 9.24
C GLU A 138 10.00 8.07 8.09
N ALA A 139 8.90 8.32 7.41
CA ALA A 139 8.82 9.35 6.38
C ALA A 139 9.14 10.74 6.95
N GLN A 140 8.59 11.07 8.12
CA GLN A 140 8.86 12.33 8.80
C GLN A 140 10.34 12.49 9.20
N TRP A 141 10.94 11.41 9.71
CA TRP A 141 12.37 11.39 10.02
C TRP A 141 13.21 11.67 8.77
N ALA A 142 12.94 10.95 7.69
CA ALA A 142 13.66 11.10 6.43
C ALA A 142 13.49 12.50 5.82
N ALA A 143 12.28 13.04 5.82
CA ALA A 143 12.02 14.39 5.31
C ALA A 143 12.79 15.48 6.08
N ARG A 144 12.92 15.35 7.41
CA ARG A 144 13.73 16.28 8.21
C ARG A 144 15.20 16.22 7.79
N ARG A 145 15.76 15.02 7.67
CA ARG A 145 17.15 14.82 7.25
C ARG A 145 17.41 15.41 5.85
N LEU A 146 16.54 15.12 4.91
CA LEU A 146 16.68 15.60 3.53
C LEU A 146 16.64 17.12 3.45
N ARG A 147 15.76 17.79 4.19
CA ARG A 147 15.68 19.27 4.22
C ARG A 147 16.96 19.96 4.66
N GLU A 148 17.78 19.28 5.47
CA GLU A 148 19.08 19.77 5.93
C GLU A 148 20.21 19.50 4.93
N GLU A 149 20.04 18.54 4.00
CA GLU A 149 21.12 17.99 3.20
C GLU A 149 20.96 18.23 1.69
N ILE A 150 19.79 18.72 1.22
CA ILE A 150 19.54 19.00 -0.20
C ILE A 150 18.83 20.34 -0.39
N ASP A 151 19.08 20.97 -1.54
CA ASP A 151 18.46 22.26 -1.90
C ASP A 151 17.07 22.10 -2.55
N LYS A 152 16.71 20.86 -2.95
CA LYS A 152 15.44 20.56 -3.57
C LYS A 152 14.28 20.66 -2.59
N PRO A 153 13.10 21.21 -2.96
CA PRO A 153 11.93 21.23 -2.10
C PRO A 153 11.55 19.82 -1.63
N VAL A 154 11.45 19.62 -0.31
CA VAL A 154 11.06 18.37 0.32
C VAL A 154 9.66 18.50 0.87
N LEU A 155 8.70 17.87 0.20
CA LEU A 155 7.31 17.76 0.57
C LEU A 155 7.11 16.51 1.45
N LEU A 156 6.33 16.62 2.50
CA LEU A 156 6.04 15.51 3.39
C LEU A 156 4.54 15.25 3.41
N ASP A 157 4.15 14.07 2.94
CA ASP A 157 2.81 13.55 3.15
C ASP A 157 2.66 13.13 4.63
N ARG A 158 1.66 13.70 5.27
CA ARG A 158 1.25 13.35 6.62
C ARG A 158 -0.13 12.72 6.53
N SER A 159 -0.50 11.90 7.53
CA SER A 159 -1.89 11.50 7.68
C SER A 159 -2.75 12.75 7.95
N SER A 160 -3.24 13.38 6.90
CA SER A 160 -3.88 14.68 6.87
C SER A 160 -5.29 14.59 6.28
N THR A 161 -5.99 15.71 6.20
CA THR A 161 -7.29 15.79 5.56
C THR A 161 -7.20 15.54 4.05
N HIS A 162 -8.31 15.19 3.42
CA HIS A 162 -8.37 15.00 1.98
C HIS A 162 -7.93 16.27 1.21
N GLU A 163 -8.32 17.44 1.69
CA GLU A 163 -7.97 18.74 1.08
C GLU A 163 -6.47 19.00 1.12
N GLU A 164 -5.82 18.77 2.26
CA GLU A 164 -4.37 18.91 2.41
C GLU A 164 -3.60 17.93 1.53
N THR A 165 -4.08 16.70 1.42
CA THR A 165 -3.49 15.68 0.55
C THR A 165 -3.60 16.08 -0.92
N GLN A 166 -4.76 16.62 -1.36
CA GLN A 166 -4.95 17.10 -2.72
C GLN A 166 -4.08 18.33 -3.03
N ALA A 167 -3.96 19.27 -2.09
CA ALA A 167 -3.07 20.43 -2.24
C ALA A 167 -1.61 20.00 -2.39
N LEU A 168 -1.17 19.05 -1.56
CA LEU A 168 0.18 18.49 -1.62
C LEU A 168 0.44 17.77 -2.96
N LYS A 169 -0.53 16.99 -3.45
CA LYS A 169 -0.47 16.36 -4.75
C LYS A 169 -0.33 17.39 -5.87
N GLN A 170 -1.17 18.43 -5.86
CA GLN A 170 -1.11 19.50 -6.86
C GLN A 170 0.24 20.22 -6.84
N GLN A 171 0.77 20.51 -5.65
CA GLN A 171 2.08 21.11 -5.50
C GLN A 171 3.19 20.23 -6.07
N PHE A 172 3.16 18.93 -5.81
CA PHE A 172 4.15 17.97 -6.30
C PHE A 172 4.08 17.79 -7.81
N VAL A 173 2.87 17.54 -8.34
CA VAL A 173 2.63 17.28 -9.77
C VAL A 173 2.77 18.56 -10.61
N GLY A 174 2.43 19.73 -10.05
CA GLY A 174 2.56 21.02 -10.73
C GLY A 174 3.99 21.56 -10.74
N GLY A 175 4.90 20.98 -9.93
CA GLY A 175 6.33 21.24 -9.96
C GLY A 175 7.09 20.20 -10.80
N ASP A 176 8.30 20.50 -11.17
CA ASP A 176 9.18 19.63 -11.96
C ASP A 176 10.46 19.23 -11.20
N HIS A 177 10.56 19.60 -9.94
CA HIS A 177 11.82 19.50 -9.21
C HIS A 177 11.63 19.40 -7.68
N ALA A 178 10.80 18.46 -7.22
CA ALA A 178 10.52 18.24 -5.81
C ALA A 178 10.76 16.80 -5.36
N VAL A 179 10.97 16.61 -4.06
CA VAL A 179 11.00 15.31 -3.41
C VAL A 179 9.75 15.16 -2.55
N LEU A 180 8.91 14.19 -2.86
CA LEU A 180 7.77 13.82 -2.03
C LEU A 180 8.15 12.63 -1.14
N VAL A 181 8.09 12.83 0.16
CA VAL A 181 8.34 11.78 1.16
C VAL A 181 7.02 11.35 1.77
N THR A 182 6.71 10.06 1.72
CA THR A 182 5.41 9.52 2.14
C THR A 182 5.54 8.15 2.80
N SER A 183 4.44 7.63 3.31
CA SER A 183 4.33 6.23 3.73
C SER A 183 3.95 5.34 2.55
N THR A 184 4.49 4.11 2.50
CA THR A 184 4.13 3.11 1.48
C THR A 184 2.63 2.79 1.45
N ARG A 185 1.91 3.05 2.55
CA ARG A 185 0.45 2.95 2.66
C ARG A 185 -0.21 4.32 2.69
N GLY A 186 0.47 5.34 2.20
CA GLY A 186 -0.06 6.71 2.13
C GLY A 186 -0.96 6.89 0.91
N THR A 187 -1.87 7.83 1.01
CA THR A 187 -2.83 8.16 -0.07
C THR A 187 -2.13 8.58 -1.37
N LEU A 188 -0.92 9.14 -1.27
CA LEU A 188 -0.14 9.57 -2.43
C LEU A 188 0.73 8.46 -3.05
N THR A 189 0.74 7.27 -2.47
CA THR A 189 1.35 6.06 -3.04
C THR A 189 0.33 5.15 -3.71
N GLU A 190 -0.91 5.19 -3.26
CA GLU A 190 -1.98 4.35 -3.79
C GLU A 190 -3.03 5.20 -4.52
N GLY A 191 -3.44 4.77 -5.71
CA GLY A 191 -4.52 5.41 -6.46
C GLY A 191 -4.18 6.78 -7.08
N VAL A 192 -2.89 7.10 -7.24
CA VAL A 192 -2.44 8.30 -7.92
C VAL A 192 -1.72 7.93 -9.21
N ASP A 193 -2.20 8.48 -10.32
CA ASP A 193 -1.54 8.42 -11.60
C ASP A 193 -0.50 9.55 -11.71
N TYR A 194 0.76 9.15 -11.87
CA TYR A 194 1.90 10.02 -12.12
C TYR A 194 2.35 9.87 -13.58
N ASP A 195 1.45 10.20 -14.50
CA ASP A 195 1.68 10.08 -15.95
C ASP A 195 2.67 11.11 -16.50
N GLY A 196 3.34 10.76 -17.57
CA GLY A 196 4.33 11.60 -18.23
C GLY A 196 5.55 11.88 -17.37
N GLU A 197 5.97 13.13 -17.34
CA GLU A 197 7.16 13.59 -16.59
C GLU A 197 6.87 14.01 -15.16
N LYS A 198 5.69 13.68 -14.61
CA LYS A 198 5.30 14.05 -13.26
C LYS A 198 6.04 13.30 -12.17
N LEU A 199 6.60 12.13 -12.48
CA LEU A 199 7.42 11.34 -11.57
C LEU A 199 8.57 10.68 -12.34
N HIS A 200 9.81 10.99 -11.97
CA HIS A 200 11.01 10.44 -12.62
C HIS A 200 11.56 9.24 -11.85
N THR A 201 11.52 9.29 -10.53
CA THR A 201 12.09 8.23 -9.69
C THR A 201 11.17 7.94 -8.51
N CYS A 202 10.95 6.65 -8.28
CA CYS A 202 10.27 6.15 -7.09
C CYS A 202 11.21 5.21 -6.34
N ALA A 203 11.38 5.43 -5.03
CA ALA A 203 12.17 4.54 -4.18
C ALA A 203 11.37 4.09 -2.96
N VAL A 204 11.45 2.80 -2.66
CA VAL A 204 10.78 2.17 -1.51
C VAL A 204 11.83 1.78 -0.48
N PHE A 205 11.71 2.33 0.71
CA PHE A 205 12.62 2.12 1.84
C PHE A 205 12.00 1.19 2.89
N GLY A 206 12.35 -0.08 2.79
CA GLY A 206 11.85 -1.13 3.67
C GLY A 206 10.42 -1.59 3.32
N ILE A 207 10.04 -2.72 3.88
CA ILE A 207 8.74 -3.35 3.62
C ILE A 207 7.75 -2.93 4.72
N PRO A 208 6.55 -2.44 4.40
CA PRO A 208 5.52 -2.11 5.36
C PRO A 208 4.86 -3.38 5.90
N LEU A 209 5.48 -4.01 6.90
CA LEU A 209 4.92 -5.18 7.55
C LEU A 209 3.67 -4.84 8.34
N VAL A 210 2.68 -5.71 8.27
CA VAL A 210 1.49 -5.63 9.11
C VAL A 210 1.91 -5.87 10.56
N ASN A 211 1.34 -5.12 11.50
CA ASN A 211 1.56 -5.36 12.93
C ASN A 211 0.89 -6.68 13.33
N ILE A 212 1.66 -7.78 13.32
CA ILE A 212 1.20 -9.12 13.68
C ILE A 212 0.74 -9.23 15.14
N GLY A 213 1.14 -8.30 16.01
CA GLY A 213 0.66 -8.20 17.39
C GLY A 213 -0.68 -7.48 17.54
N SER A 214 -1.21 -6.88 16.47
CA SER A 214 -2.51 -6.24 16.50
C SER A 214 -3.63 -7.26 16.72
N PRO A 215 -4.57 -7.03 17.65
CA PRO A 215 -5.71 -7.93 17.89
C PRO A 215 -6.49 -8.25 16.60
N ARG A 216 -6.68 -7.25 15.73
CA ARG A 216 -7.34 -7.42 14.42
C ARG A 216 -6.59 -8.43 13.54
N VAL A 217 -5.27 -8.28 13.42
CA VAL A 217 -4.46 -9.18 12.59
C VAL A 217 -4.44 -10.60 13.16
N GLN A 218 -4.37 -10.72 14.47
CA GLN A 218 -4.45 -12.03 15.13
C GLN A 218 -5.81 -12.70 14.94
N ALA A 219 -6.90 -11.95 15.02
CA ALA A 219 -8.25 -12.46 14.75
C ALA A 219 -8.41 -12.95 13.30
N VAL A 220 -7.97 -12.16 12.34
CA VAL A 220 -7.98 -12.56 10.92
C VAL A 220 -7.13 -13.83 10.72
N ARG A 221 -5.92 -13.84 11.26
CA ARG A 221 -5.04 -15.01 11.18
C ARG A 221 -5.66 -16.27 11.78
N HIS A 222 -6.35 -16.14 12.92
CA HIS A 222 -7.04 -17.25 13.56
C HIS A 222 -8.24 -17.72 12.73
N ALA A 223 -8.92 -16.83 12.04
CA ALA A 223 -10.07 -17.15 11.23
C ALA A 223 -9.72 -17.92 9.94
N TYR A 224 -8.53 -17.68 9.37
CA TYR A 224 -8.06 -18.31 8.13
C TYR A 224 -6.99 -19.40 8.36
N GLY A 225 -6.48 -19.58 9.54
CA GLY A 225 -5.39 -20.51 9.86
C GLY A 225 -5.72 -21.59 10.80
#